data_e9fedf8735eff614a5a1ec03255db9ba
#
_entry.id   e9fedf8735eff614a5a1ec03255db9ba
#
_cell.length_a   1.000
_cell.length_b   1.000
_cell.length_c   1.000
_cell.angle_alpha   90.00
_cell.angle_beta   90.00
_cell.angle_gamma   90.00
#
_symmetry.space_group_name_H-M   'P 1'
#
loop_
_entity.id
_entity.type
_entity.pdbx_description
1 polymer ?
#
loop_
_entity_poly.entity_id
_entity_poly.type
_entity_poly.pdbx_seq_one_letter_code
_entity_poly.pdbx_strand_id
1 'polypeptide(L)'
;MGKSLKTDYLIIGSGLVGMAFADTLFTETDANIIIVDRYAKPGGHWNLAYPFVTLHQPSSFFGVSSKELSRGEIDQIGLNKGMGDLATGDEICAYFDDVMRQRFLASGRVQYFPMCEYEGDGQFTSKLTGEKHSVDYQKLVDATFLTIAVPSTHTPNFTIAAEAQFMPLNDLPNITEKPAGYVVIGGGKTSIDACLWLLAQGVDPDDITWIRSRDAWLLDRANTQPTHEFFHKSVGSIAAQYEAIGNATSIDDMFDRLEQSGYFLRLDKQVRPTMFHAATISKPEIEQLQRIKNVVRMGHVRAIEKDRIVLAEGEIATTPAHIHVDCSASLERSFAHKQPRPVFDGNCITPQMIRAYQPAFSASMAAYVEVNYHSDAEKNRLCALVPAPNHDVDFIPMTLAMMMNQFNWSLDKTLRLWVRENRLDGFTKLISSADKEDLSKMEILQRIQNNAMPAINKLQQFNIELNSEPNSELFQGAKA
;
A
#
# COMPACT_ATOMS: atom_id res chain seq x y z
N MET A 1 14.27 38.92 -2.62
CA MET A 1 14.08 38.33 -3.97
C MET A 1 14.45 36.86 -3.87
N GLY A 2 13.53 35.98 -4.15
CA GLY A 2 13.77 34.53 -4.13
C GLY A 2 14.82 34.13 -5.16
N LYS A 3 15.58 33.08 -4.90
CA LYS A 3 16.57 32.53 -5.84
C LYS A 3 15.84 31.86 -7.01
N SER A 4 16.21 32.21 -8.23
CA SER A 4 15.84 31.43 -9.42
C SER A 4 16.76 30.21 -9.51
N LEU A 5 16.19 29.03 -9.46
CA LEU A 5 16.88 27.74 -9.56
C LEU A 5 16.63 27.14 -10.94
N LYS A 6 17.48 26.21 -11.36
CA LYS A 6 17.30 25.46 -12.60
C LYS A 6 17.59 23.98 -12.40
N THR A 7 16.77 23.11 -13.00
CA THR A 7 16.94 21.68 -12.91
C THR A 7 16.34 20.98 -14.13
N ASP A 8 16.71 19.72 -14.36
CA ASP A 8 16.05 18.87 -15.36
C ASP A 8 14.73 18.34 -14.83
N TYR A 9 14.71 17.87 -13.58
CA TYR A 9 13.50 17.34 -12.92
C TYR A 9 13.24 18.04 -11.60
N LEU A 10 12.00 18.53 -11.42
CA LEU A 10 11.46 19.02 -10.17
C LEU A 10 10.53 17.97 -9.59
N ILE A 11 10.89 17.37 -8.45
CA ILE A 11 10.10 16.31 -7.79
C ILE A 11 9.43 16.89 -6.55
N ILE A 12 8.10 16.77 -6.48
CA ILE A 12 7.31 17.19 -5.33
C ILE A 12 6.97 15.98 -4.47
N GLY A 13 7.50 15.97 -3.25
CA GLY A 13 7.38 14.90 -2.27
C GLY A 13 8.59 13.99 -2.21
N SER A 14 9.16 13.82 -1.01
CA SER A 14 10.27 12.91 -0.68
C SER A 14 9.80 11.68 0.09
N GLY A 15 8.53 11.29 -0.11
CA GLY A 15 8.01 9.99 0.35
C GLY A 15 8.51 8.84 -0.51
N LEU A 16 8.02 7.62 -0.23
CA LEU A 16 8.40 6.39 -0.94
C LEU A 16 8.39 6.55 -2.47
N VAL A 17 7.31 7.14 -3.02
CA VAL A 17 7.11 7.30 -4.47
C VAL A 17 8.16 8.25 -5.06
N GLY A 18 8.35 9.43 -4.45
CA GLY A 18 9.35 10.41 -4.92
C GLY A 18 10.77 9.91 -4.80
N MET A 19 11.10 9.23 -3.70
CA MET A 19 12.43 8.65 -3.48
C MET A 19 12.75 7.52 -4.45
N ALA A 20 11.79 6.61 -4.71
CA ALA A 20 11.97 5.50 -5.65
C ALA A 20 12.06 5.96 -7.10
N PHE A 21 11.26 6.97 -7.49
CA PHE A 21 11.37 7.61 -8.80
C PHE A 21 12.74 8.31 -8.97
N ALA A 22 13.12 9.14 -7.99
CA ALA A 22 14.39 9.86 -8.00
C ALA A 22 15.59 8.92 -8.09
N ASP A 23 15.59 7.81 -7.36
CA ASP A 23 16.70 6.84 -7.35
C ASP A 23 16.90 6.17 -8.71
N THR A 24 15.81 5.75 -9.35
CA THR A 24 15.87 5.15 -10.68
C THR A 24 16.32 6.18 -11.73
N LEU A 25 15.73 7.37 -11.73
CA LEU A 25 16.15 8.47 -12.61
C LEU A 25 17.63 8.81 -12.42
N PHE A 26 18.08 8.89 -11.17
CA PHE A 26 19.48 9.16 -10.80
C PHE A 26 20.44 8.08 -11.31
N THR A 27 20.00 6.82 -11.31
CA THR A 27 20.80 5.67 -11.78
C THR A 27 20.87 5.61 -13.30
N GLU A 28 19.77 5.93 -13.99
CA GLU A 28 19.62 5.77 -15.45
C GLU A 28 20.09 7.01 -16.23
N THR A 29 20.34 8.15 -15.56
CA THR A 29 20.68 9.43 -16.21
C THR A 29 21.73 10.22 -15.42
N ASP A 30 22.26 11.28 -16.05
CA ASP A 30 23.08 12.31 -15.40
C ASP A 30 22.27 13.57 -15.03
N ALA A 31 20.94 13.50 -15.02
CA ALA A 31 20.05 14.62 -14.77
C ALA A 31 20.27 15.28 -13.41
N ASN A 32 20.09 16.60 -13.35
CA ASN A 32 20.00 17.37 -12.12
C ASN A 32 18.56 17.31 -11.58
N ILE A 33 18.41 17.16 -10.28
CA ILE A 33 17.13 16.95 -9.63
C ILE A 33 16.96 17.94 -8.46
N ILE A 34 15.81 18.59 -8.40
CA ILE A 34 15.37 19.30 -7.20
C ILE A 34 14.21 18.54 -6.59
N ILE A 35 14.30 18.25 -5.28
CA ILE A 35 13.22 17.61 -4.49
C ILE A 35 12.70 18.62 -3.48
N VAL A 36 11.39 18.86 -3.49
CA VAL A 36 10.69 19.75 -2.55
C VAL A 36 9.74 18.94 -1.69
N ASP A 37 9.79 19.11 -0.38
CA ASP A 37 8.89 18.40 0.54
C ASP A 37 8.37 19.31 1.66
N ARG A 38 7.11 19.12 2.05
CA ARG A 38 6.47 19.84 3.15
C ARG A 38 6.93 19.40 4.53
N TYR A 39 7.53 18.22 4.66
CA TYR A 39 8.04 17.66 5.90
C TYR A 39 9.53 17.95 6.10
N ALA A 40 9.97 17.81 7.33
CA ALA A 40 11.37 18.10 7.71
C ALA A 40 12.35 17.01 7.26
N LYS A 41 11.85 15.80 6.99
CA LYS A 41 12.67 14.64 6.63
C LYS A 41 12.02 13.87 5.48
N PRO A 42 12.81 13.15 4.66
CA PRO A 42 12.27 12.21 3.69
C PRO A 42 11.53 11.05 4.41
N GLY A 43 10.67 10.35 3.65
CA GLY A 43 9.87 9.24 4.18
C GLY A 43 8.35 9.49 4.11
N GLY A 44 7.92 10.73 3.79
CA GLY A 44 6.50 11.04 3.59
C GLY A 44 5.66 10.75 4.85
N HIS A 45 4.55 10.02 4.69
CA HIS A 45 3.63 9.71 5.79
C HIS A 45 4.21 8.85 6.91
N TRP A 46 5.35 8.15 6.69
CA TRP A 46 6.04 7.40 7.74
C TRP A 46 6.50 8.30 8.89
N ASN A 47 6.81 9.58 8.60
CA ASN A 47 7.12 10.58 9.64
C ASN A 47 5.93 10.90 10.57
N LEU A 48 4.71 10.47 10.20
CA LEU A 48 3.46 10.72 10.91
C LEU A 48 2.76 9.42 11.34
N ALA A 49 3.37 8.28 11.08
CA ALA A 49 2.83 6.99 11.45
C ALA A 49 2.87 6.77 12.98
N TYR A 50 2.04 5.85 13.47
CA TYR A 50 2.05 5.50 14.90
C TYR A 50 3.35 4.78 15.28
N PRO A 51 3.85 4.94 16.53
CA PRO A 51 5.21 4.53 16.91
C PRO A 51 5.53 3.05 16.78
N PHE A 52 4.51 2.19 16.85
CA PHE A 52 4.69 0.73 16.75
C PHE A 52 4.36 0.16 15.36
N VAL A 53 4.26 1.02 14.33
CA VAL A 53 4.01 0.58 12.96
C VAL A 53 5.19 -0.22 12.42
N THR A 54 4.87 -1.31 11.73
CA THR A 54 5.83 -2.04 10.90
C THR A 54 5.29 -2.20 9.49
N LEU A 55 6.17 -2.51 8.54
CA LEU A 55 5.71 -3.04 7.27
C LEU A 55 4.87 -4.29 7.49
N HIS A 56 3.90 -4.53 6.63
CA HIS A 56 3.14 -5.78 6.65
C HIS A 56 3.51 -6.74 5.51
N GLN A 57 4.42 -6.31 4.64
CA GLN A 57 5.11 -7.12 3.63
C GLN A 57 6.60 -7.14 3.95
N PRO A 58 7.37 -8.14 3.47
CA PRO A 58 8.82 -8.17 3.69
C PRO A 58 9.53 -6.89 3.28
N SER A 59 10.46 -6.44 4.10
CA SER A 59 11.22 -5.19 3.90
C SER A 59 12.00 -5.17 2.57
N SER A 60 12.32 -6.34 2.03
CA SER A 60 13.02 -6.51 0.76
C SER A 60 12.29 -5.95 -0.46
N PHE A 61 10.96 -5.79 -0.41
CA PHE A 61 10.18 -5.14 -1.47
C PHE A 61 10.07 -3.63 -1.34
N PHE A 62 10.54 -3.08 -0.23
CA PHE A 62 10.35 -1.67 0.10
C PHE A 62 11.59 -0.83 -0.21
N GLY A 63 11.37 0.48 -0.38
CA GLY A 63 12.44 1.47 -0.51
C GLY A 63 12.77 1.83 -1.95
N VAL A 64 14.06 2.09 -2.24
CA VAL A 64 14.57 2.48 -3.56
C VAL A 64 15.28 1.30 -4.25
N SER A 65 15.41 1.33 -5.57
CA SER A 65 15.98 0.22 -6.35
C SER A 65 17.46 -0.06 -6.02
N SER A 66 18.25 1.00 -5.75
CA SER A 66 19.70 0.89 -5.55
C SER A 66 20.15 0.46 -4.16
N LYS A 67 19.26 0.51 -3.18
CA LYS A 67 19.57 0.17 -1.78
C LYS A 67 18.44 -0.63 -1.15
N GLU A 68 18.79 -1.72 -0.49
CA GLU A 68 17.83 -2.55 0.23
C GLU A 68 17.56 -2.01 1.64
N LEU A 69 16.29 -2.09 2.09
CA LEU A 69 15.90 -1.80 3.46
C LEU A 69 16.03 -3.02 4.35
N SER A 70 15.71 -4.22 3.82
CA SER A 70 15.80 -5.47 4.56
C SER A 70 17.23 -5.74 5.04
N ARG A 71 17.34 -6.34 6.22
CA ARG A 71 18.59 -6.87 6.76
C ARG A 71 18.95 -8.24 6.18
N GLY A 72 18.06 -8.82 5.36
CA GLY A 72 18.20 -10.18 4.83
C GLY A 72 18.01 -11.26 5.90
N GLU A 73 17.35 -10.92 7.00
CA GLU A 73 17.13 -11.81 8.15
C GLU A 73 15.74 -12.46 8.09
N ILE A 74 15.64 -13.62 8.74
CA ILE A 74 14.37 -14.29 9.03
C ILE A 74 14.05 -14.09 10.50
N ASP A 75 12.87 -13.58 10.81
CA ASP A 75 12.44 -13.35 12.20
C ASP A 75 12.37 -14.66 12.98
N GLN A 76 13.04 -14.71 14.11
CA GLN A 76 13.15 -15.92 14.94
C GLN A 76 12.08 -15.98 16.04
N ILE A 77 11.41 -14.88 16.32
CA ILE A 77 10.41 -14.75 17.40
C ILE A 77 9.19 -13.96 16.93
N GLY A 78 8.16 -13.92 17.77
CA GLY A 78 6.95 -13.12 17.54
C GLY A 78 6.01 -13.70 16.47
N LEU A 79 5.05 -12.88 16.05
CA LEU A 79 3.98 -13.28 15.13
C LEU A 79 4.42 -13.37 13.67
N ASN A 80 5.62 -12.87 13.37
CA ASN A 80 6.26 -12.96 12.04
C ASN A 80 7.33 -14.07 11.97
N LYS A 81 7.48 -14.88 13.03
CA LYS A 81 8.50 -15.94 13.10
C LYS A 81 8.52 -16.81 11.85
N GLY A 82 9.73 -17.02 11.31
CA GLY A 82 9.98 -17.85 10.15
C GLY A 82 9.78 -17.16 8.81
N MET A 83 9.53 -15.85 8.79
CA MET A 83 9.37 -15.02 7.58
C MET A 83 10.40 -13.88 7.55
N GLY A 84 10.59 -13.26 6.38
CA GLY A 84 11.50 -12.12 6.21
C GLY A 84 11.13 -10.94 7.10
N ASP A 85 12.14 -10.18 7.52
CA ASP A 85 12.05 -9.06 8.44
C ASP A 85 11.04 -7.99 7.99
N LEU A 86 10.36 -7.40 8.98
CA LEU A 86 9.41 -6.29 8.83
C LEU A 86 10.00 -5.02 9.47
N ALA A 87 10.46 -4.09 8.64
CA ALA A 87 11.02 -2.84 9.14
C ALA A 87 9.99 -2.00 9.88
N THR A 88 10.42 -1.39 10.97
CA THR A 88 9.66 -0.41 11.75
C THR A 88 9.58 0.95 11.04
N GLY A 89 8.64 1.80 11.45
CA GLY A 89 8.54 3.17 10.94
C GLY A 89 9.84 3.97 11.11
N ASP A 90 10.53 3.79 12.22
CA ASP A 90 11.82 4.45 12.49
C ASP A 90 12.93 3.96 11.55
N GLU A 91 13.03 2.66 11.32
CA GLU A 91 13.99 2.08 10.36
C GLU A 91 13.73 2.61 8.94
N ILE A 92 12.46 2.73 8.53
CA ILE A 92 12.08 3.28 7.23
C ILE A 92 12.49 4.75 7.11
N CYS A 93 12.22 5.57 8.13
CA CYS A 93 12.60 6.98 8.14
C CYS A 93 14.13 7.15 8.12
N ALA A 94 14.87 6.36 8.91
CA ALA A 94 16.33 6.36 8.92
C ALA A 94 16.91 5.94 7.57
N TYR A 95 16.32 4.92 6.93
CA TYR A 95 16.71 4.45 5.61
C TYR A 95 16.56 5.55 4.53
N PHE A 96 15.43 6.26 4.50
CA PHE A 96 15.24 7.33 3.53
C PHE A 96 16.15 8.54 3.79
N ASP A 97 16.42 8.88 5.06
CA ASP A 97 17.38 9.93 5.40
C ASP A 97 18.80 9.55 4.92
N ASP A 98 19.19 8.29 5.07
CA ASP A 98 20.46 7.77 4.60
C ASP A 98 20.57 7.78 3.07
N VAL A 99 19.54 7.34 2.34
CA VAL A 99 19.51 7.44 0.87
C VAL A 99 19.62 8.90 0.43
N MET A 100 18.87 9.81 1.06
CA MET A 100 18.93 11.24 0.75
C MET A 100 20.34 11.79 0.95
N ARG A 101 20.95 11.56 2.09
CA ARG A 101 22.25 12.15 2.45
C ARG A 101 23.42 11.50 1.72
N GLN A 102 23.50 10.15 1.76
CA GLN A 102 24.68 9.44 1.30
C GLN A 102 24.70 9.22 -0.21
N ARG A 103 23.52 9.15 -0.84
CA ARG A 103 23.44 8.93 -2.27
C ARG A 103 23.07 10.19 -3.07
N PHE A 104 22.00 10.86 -2.70
CA PHE A 104 21.51 12.00 -3.48
C PHE A 104 22.32 13.24 -3.24
N LEU A 105 22.36 13.76 -2.03
CA LEU A 105 23.07 15.03 -1.72
C LEU A 105 24.57 14.90 -1.90
N ALA A 106 25.17 13.77 -1.54
CA ALA A 106 26.61 13.54 -1.72
C ALA A 106 27.06 13.58 -3.19
N SER A 107 26.16 13.35 -4.14
CA SER A 107 26.46 13.38 -5.58
C SER A 107 26.68 14.79 -6.15
N GLY A 108 26.14 15.81 -5.49
CA GLY A 108 26.08 17.19 -5.99
C GLY A 108 25.04 17.42 -7.10
N ARG A 109 24.36 16.36 -7.62
CA ARG A 109 23.32 16.47 -8.66
C ARG A 109 21.91 16.68 -8.09
N VAL A 110 21.70 16.43 -6.80
CA VAL A 110 20.40 16.55 -6.16
C VAL A 110 20.42 17.68 -5.14
N GLN A 111 19.43 18.56 -5.19
CA GLN A 111 19.15 19.56 -4.16
C GLN A 111 17.85 19.20 -3.47
N TYR A 112 17.82 19.30 -2.14
CA TYR A 112 16.65 18.96 -1.33
C TYR A 112 16.17 20.17 -0.52
N PHE A 113 14.90 20.49 -0.63
CA PHE A 113 14.24 21.60 0.05
C PHE A 113 13.13 21.03 0.98
N PRO A 114 13.49 20.62 2.22
CA PRO A 114 12.51 20.24 3.23
C PRO A 114 11.77 21.46 3.80
N MET A 115 10.65 21.22 4.46
CA MET A 115 9.80 22.25 5.08
C MET A 115 9.38 23.34 4.08
N CYS A 116 9.16 22.96 2.82
CA CYS A 116 8.73 23.85 1.77
C CYS A 116 7.37 23.41 1.21
N GLU A 117 6.46 24.37 1.03
CA GLU A 117 5.16 24.12 0.40
C GLU A 117 5.26 24.50 -1.09
N TYR A 118 4.89 23.54 -1.96
CA TYR A 118 4.82 23.76 -3.40
C TYR A 118 3.50 24.45 -3.75
N GLU A 119 3.59 25.57 -4.49
CA GLU A 119 2.45 26.45 -4.81
C GLU A 119 1.99 26.29 -6.28
N GLY A 120 2.67 25.48 -7.08
CA GLY A 120 2.44 25.34 -8.52
C GLY A 120 3.46 26.10 -9.36
N ASP A 121 3.49 25.81 -10.66
CA ASP A 121 4.30 26.50 -11.67
C ASP A 121 5.79 26.70 -11.29
N GLY A 122 6.38 25.72 -10.62
CA GLY A 122 7.77 25.78 -10.15
C GLY A 122 7.99 26.71 -8.95
N GLN A 123 6.93 27.21 -8.32
CA GLN A 123 7.03 28.07 -7.13
C GLN A 123 6.90 27.22 -5.85
N PHE A 124 7.75 27.52 -4.87
CA PHE A 124 7.60 26.96 -3.52
C PHE A 124 8.08 27.94 -2.45
N THR A 125 7.51 27.84 -1.26
CA THR A 125 7.79 28.71 -0.14
C THR A 125 8.27 27.93 1.07
N SER A 126 9.38 28.35 1.69
CA SER A 126 9.86 27.81 2.96
C SER A 126 8.84 28.11 4.07
N LYS A 127 8.36 27.09 4.74
CA LYS A 127 7.42 27.20 5.89
C LYS A 127 8.08 27.82 7.12
N LEU A 128 9.42 27.74 7.20
CA LEU A 128 10.17 28.26 8.35
C LEU A 128 10.56 29.73 8.19
N THR A 129 10.95 30.14 6.98
CA THR A 129 11.50 31.49 6.74
C THR A 129 10.58 32.39 5.93
N GLY A 130 9.58 31.80 5.23
CA GLY A 130 8.76 32.52 4.26
C GLY A 130 9.52 32.85 2.97
N GLU A 131 10.74 32.37 2.79
CA GLU A 131 11.52 32.58 1.56
C GLU A 131 10.83 31.89 0.38
N LYS A 132 10.64 32.64 -0.71
CA LYS A 132 10.06 32.14 -1.95
C LYS A 132 11.15 31.78 -2.93
N HIS A 133 10.96 30.63 -3.59
CA HIS A 133 11.85 30.11 -4.62
C HIS A 133 11.08 29.91 -5.92
N SER A 134 11.77 30.06 -7.05
CA SER A 134 11.27 29.75 -8.38
C SER A 134 12.22 28.79 -9.07
N VAL A 135 11.70 27.74 -9.69
CA VAL A 135 12.47 26.71 -10.40
C VAL A 135 12.09 26.69 -11.87
N ASP A 136 13.08 26.87 -12.75
CA ASP A 136 12.99 26.53 -14.19
C ASP A 136 13.31 25.04 -14.32
N TYR A 137 12.35 24.23 -14.81
CA TYR A 137 12.46 22.77 -14.91
C TYR A 137 11.99 22.26 -16.28
N GLN A 138 12.57 21.16 -16.73
CA GLN A 138 12.11 20.48 -17.95
C GLN A 138 10.92 19.58 -17.68
N LYS A 139 10.93 18.83 -16.57
CA LYS A 139 9.88 17.90 -16.15
C LYS A 139 9.50 18.12 -14.68
N LEU A 140 8.21 18.10 -14.42
CA LEU A 140 7.63 18.07 -13.07
C LEU A 140 7.22 16.64 -12.71
N VAL A 141 7.61 16.16 -11.54
CA VAL A 141 7.18 14.87 -11.00
C VAL A 141 6.32 15.12 -9.76
N ASP A 142 5.02 14.94 -9.87
CA ASP A 142 4.11 15.00 -8.72
C ASP A 142 4.03 13.65 -8.01
N ALA A 143 4.91 13.43 -7.04
CA ALA A 143 4.93 12.23 -6.21
C ALA A 143 3.98 12.32 -4.99
N THR A 144 3.11 13.35 -4.96
CA THR A 144 2.12 13.54 -3.88
C THR A 144 0.74 13.01 -4.23
N PHE A 145 0.52 12.60 -5.48
CA PHE A 145 -0.79 12.12 -5.94
C PHE A 145 -1.32 10.93 -5.13
N LEU A 146 -0.46 10.00 -4.73
CA LEU A 146 -0.81 8.86 -3.89
C LEU A 146 -0.77 9.16 -2.38
N THR A 147 -0.71 10.44 -1.97
CA THR A 147 -0.73 10.79 -0.55
C THR A 147 -2.06 10.40 0.09
N ILE A 148 -1.97 9.68 1.19
CA ILE A 148 -3.09 9.19 2.00
C ILE A 148 -3.10 9.87 3.36
N ALA A 149 -4.30 10.01 3.94
CA ALA A 149 -4.43 10.40 5.34
C ALA A 149 -4.04 9.21 6.24
N VAL A 150 -3.26 9.52 7.28
CA VAL A 150 -2.92 8.56 8.35
C VAL A 150 -3.69 8.93 9.62
N PRO A 151 -3.80 8.05 10.63
CA PRO A 151 -4.59 8.34 11.83
C PRO A 151 -4.31 9.69 12.47
N SER A 152 -3.05 10.13 12.54
CA SER A 152 -2.66 11.44 13.11
C SER A 152 -3.05 12.66 12.29
N THR A 153 -3.40 12.49 11.00
CA THR A 153 -3.81 13.59 10.10
C THR A 153 -5.25 13.41 9.59
N HIS A 154 -5.90 12.34 10.01
CA HIS A 154 -7.28 12.04 9.66
C HIS A 154 -8.25 12.82 10.54
N THR A 155 -9.30 13.35 9.94
CA THR A 155 -10.45 13.87 10.68
C THR A 155 -11.61 12.89 10.51
N PRO A 156 -12.13 12.33 11.62
CA PRO A 156 -13.28 11.42 11.53
C PRO A 156 -14.52 12.15 11.00
N ASN A 157 -15.37 11.42 10.29
CA ASN A 157 -16.61 11.97 9.73
C ASN A 157 -17.84 11.69 10.62
N PHE A 158 -17.61 11.46 11.91
CA PHE A 158 -18.64 11.28 12.93
C PHE A 158 -18.46 12.28 14.09
N THR A 159 -19.52 12.52 14.83
CA THR A 159 -19.48 13.44 15.97
C THR A 159 -18.94 12.75 17.21
N ILE A 160 -18.27 13.54 18.07
CA ILE A 160 -17.65 13.04 19.31
C ILE A 160 -18.08 13.97 20.45
N ALA A 161 -18.72 13.40 21.49
CA ALA A 161 -19.08 14.13 22.68
C ALA A 161 -17.85 14.59 23.47
N ALA A 162 -17.92 15.74 24.11
CA ALA A 162 -16.80 16.31 24.86
C ALA A 162 -16.33 15.42 26.04
N GLU A 163 -17.22 14.58 26.58
CA GLU A 163 -16.92 13.64 27.66
C GLU A 163 -16.27 12.35 27.17
N ALA A 164 -16.29 12.05 25.88
CA ALA A 164 -15.69 10.82 25.34
C ALA A 164 -14.17 10.97 25.22
N GLN A 165 -13.43 10.02 25.77
CA GLN A 165 -11.99 9.92 25.52
C GLN A 165 -11.78 9.35 24.13
N PHE A 166 -11.32 10.19 23.21
CA PHE A 166 -11.08 9.84 21.81
C PHE A 166 -9.67 10.25 21.40
N MET A 167 -8.95 9.36 20.70
CA MET A 167 -7.59 9.63 20.25
C MET A 167 -7.26 8.92 18.94
N PRO A 168 -6.33 9.45 18.12
CA PRO A 168 -5.71 8.71 17.04
C PRO A 168 -4.84 7.58 17.59
N LEU A 169 -4.60 6.56 16.77
CA LEU A 169 -3.73 5.43 17.16
C LEU A 169 -2.33 5.86 17.61
N ASN A 170 -1.84 6.99 17.11
CA ASN A 170 -0.54 7.57 17.48
C ASN A 170 -0.40 7.85 18.98
N ASP A 171 -1.48 8.20 19.66
CA ASP A 171 -1.49 8.60 21.05
C ASP A 171 -1.70 7.42 22.02
N LEU A 172 -2.08 6.25 21.48
CA LEU A 172 -2.33 5.06 22.31
C LEU A 172 -1.15 4.65 23.21
N PRO A 173 0.13 4.72 22.78
CA PRO A 173 1.25 4.44 23.68
C PRO A 173 1.49 5.49 24.79
N ASN A 174 0.80 6.63 24.74
CA ASN A 174 0.99 7.73 25.68
C ASN A 174 -0.05 7.76 26.81
N ILE A 175 -0.95 6.75 26.88
CA ILE A 175 -1.91 6.67 28.00
C ILE A 175 -1.18 6.50 29.34
N THR A 176 -1.63 7.22 30.35
CA THR A 176 -0.99 7.26 31.68
C THR A 176 -1.75 6.48 32.73
N GLU A 177 -3.03 6.18 32.50
CA GLU A 177 -3.89 5.46 33.41
C GLU A 177 -4.62 4.33 32.70
N LYS A 178 -4.89 3.23 33.41
CA LYS A 178 -5.64 2.10 32.84
C LYS A 178 -7.10 2.52 32.62
N PRO A 179 -7.60 2.50 31.36
CA PRO A 179 -9.02 2.75 31.09
C PRO A 179 -9.88 1.55 31.52
N ALA A 180 -11.20 1.75 31.54
CA ALA A 180 -12.16 0.69 31.78
C ALA A 180 -12.24 -0.29 30.60
N GLY A 181 -11.86 0.12 29.40
CA GLY A 181 -11.81 -0.69 28.18
C GLY A 181 -11.37 0.13 26.98
N TYR A 182 -11.13 -0.55 25.87
CA TYR A 182 -10.68 0.03 24.59
C TYR A 182 -11.72 -0.22 23.51
N VAL A 183 -12.09 0.82 22.78
CA VAL A 183 -12.96 0.73 21.61
C VAL A 183 -12.13 1.05 20.37
N VAL A 184 -11.76 0.05 19.60
CA VAL A 184 -10.98 0.21 18.35
C VAL A 184 -11.94 0.37 17.18
N ILE A 185 -11.86 1.50 16.46
CA ILE A 185 -12.79 1.88 15.39
C ILE A 185 -12.10 1.75 14.03
N GLY A 186 -12.47 0.73 13.25
CA GLY A 186 -11.95 0.47 11.91
C GLY A 186 -11.88 -1.00 11.56
N GLY A 187 -11.93 -1.32 10.26
CA GLY A 187 -11.87 -2.69 9.73
C GLY A 187 -10.58 -3.02 8.96
N GLY A 188 -9.67 -2.05 8.82
CA GLY A 188 -8.44 -2.18 8.04
C GLY A 188 -7.19 -2.57 8.84
N LYS A 189 -6.03 -2.53 8.17
CA LYS A 189 -4.72 -2.91 8.77
C LYS A 189 -4.39 -2.10 10.03
N THR A 190 -4.70 -0.80 10.05
CA THR A 190 -4.47 0.07 11.20
C THR A 190 -5.16 -0.44 12.48
N SER A 191 -6.40 -0.89 12.37
CA SER A 191 -7.13 -1.45 13.51
C SER A 191 -6.65 -2.84 13.90
N ILE A 192 -6.17 -3.64 12.93
CA ILE A 192 -5.49 -4.91 13.19
C ILE A 192 -4.24 -4.66 14.04
N ASP A 193 -3.42 -3.67 13.68
CA ASP A 193 -2.21 -3.33 14.43
C ASP A 193 -2.52 -2.80 15.84
N ALA A 194 -3.57 -1.98 15.97
CA ALA A 194 -4.06 -1.52 17.28
C ALA A 194 -4.43 -2.70 18.19
N CYS A 195 -5.24 -3.63 17.69
CA CYS A 195 -5.67 -4.80 18.44
C CYS A 195 -4.48 -5.72 18.80
N LEU A 196 -3.59 -6.00 17.86
CA LEU A 196 -2.40 -6.82 18.10
C LEU A 196 -1.45 -6.17 19.12
N TRP A 197 -1.28 -4.85 19.03
CA TRP A 197 -0.45 -4.12 19.99
C TRP A 197 -1.03 -4.16 21.39
N LEU A 198 -2.34 -3.90 21.57
CA LEU A 198 -3.02 -4.00 22.87
C LEU A 198 -2.87 -5.39 23.48
N LEU A 199 -3.09 -6.45 22.68
CA LEU A 199 -2.90 -7.83 23.13
C LEU A 199 -1.44 -8.13 23.53
N ALA A 200 -0.48 -7.61 22.77
CA ALA A 200 0.96 -7.76 23.07
C ALA A 200 1.37 -7.02 24.33
N GLN A 201 0.70 -5.91 24.69
CA GLN A 201 0.87 -5.21 25.95
C GLN A 201 0.15 -5.88 27.15
N GLY A 202 -0.53 -7.00 26.91
CA GLY A 202 -1.20 -7.77 27.98
C GLY A 202 -2.62 -7.26 28.32
N VAL A 203 -3.23 -6.47 27.44
CA VAL A 203 -4.65 -6.10 27.59
C VAL A 203 -5.51 -7.36 27.44
N ASP A 204 -6.48 -7.55 28.36
CA ASP A 204 -7.42 -8.65 28.28
C ASP A 204 -8.24 -8.52 27.00
N PRO A 205 -8.36 -9.57 26.16
CA PRO A 205 -9.22 -9.54 24.98
C PRO A 205 -10.67 -9.11 25.26
N ASP A 206 -11.19 -9.38 26.46
CA ASP A 206 -12.55 -9.01 26.87
C ASP A 206 -12.66 -7.49 27.17
N ASP A 207 -11.57 -6.79 27.45
CA ASP A 207 -11.51 -5.33 27.61
C ASP A 207 -11.45 -4.59 26.23
N ILE A 208 -11.43 -5.31 25.11
CA ILE A 208 -11.36 -4.73 23.75
C ILE A 208 -12.68 -4.91 23.02
N THR A 209 -13.31 -3.80 22.65
CA THR A 209 -14.44 -3.75 21.71
C THR A 209 -13.90 -3.33 20.33
N TRP A 210 -14.09 -4.16 19.31
CA TRP A 210 -13.60 -3.88 17.96
C TRP A 210 -14.75 -3.60 17.00
N ILE A 211 -14.91 -2.34 16.59
CA ILE A 211 -15.95 -1.92 15.63
C ILE A 211 -15.40 -2.05 14.21
N ARG A 212 -15.99 -2.96 13.45
CA ARG A 212 -15.64 -3.24 12.04
C ARG A 212 -16.87 -3.05 11.17
N SER A 213 -16.90 -1.99 10.37
CA SER A 213 -18.02 -1.73 9.46
C SER A 213 -18.12 -2.78 8.35
N ARG A 214 -16.99 -3.34 7.91
CA ARG A 214 -16.87 -4.41 6.92
C ARG A 214 -15.72 -5.34 7.29
N ASP A 215 -15.86 -6.62 6.99
CA ASP A 215 -14.77 -7.59 7.05
C ASP A 215 -13.99 -7.60 5.74
N ALA A 216 -12.68 -7.82 5.82
CA ALA A 216 -11.77 -7.80 4.68
C ALA A 216 -11.24 -9.19 4.34
N TRP A 217 -11.08 -9.47 3.05
CA TRP A 217 -10.17 -10.49 2.57
C TRP A 217 -8.73 -10.05 2.83
N LEU A 218 -7.93 -10.94 3.42
CA LEU A 218 -6.54 -10.69 3.81
C LEU A 218 -5.61 -11.60 3.00
N LEU A 219 -4.40 -11.13 2.74
CA LEU A 219 -3.36 -11.91 2.07
C LEU A 219 -2.47 -12.62 3.10
N ASP A 220 -2.18 -13.91 2.91
CA ASP A 220 -1.21 -14.62 3.75
C ASP A 220 0.20 -14.07 3.48
N ARG A 221 0.84 -13.48 4.50
CA ARG A 221 2.21 -12.95 4.42
C ARG A 221 3.22 -14.00 3.97
N ALA A 222 3.00 -15.25 4.29
CA ALA A 222 3.86 -16.34 3.85
C ALA A 222 3.87 -16.52 2.32
N ASN A 223 2.85 -16.03 1.61
CA ASN A 223 2.77 -16.07 0.15
C ASN A 223 3.52 -14.90 -0.52
N THR A 224 4.07 -13.96 0.24
CA THR A 224 4.73 -12.75 -0.28
C THR A 224 6.23 -12.72 -0.01
N GLN A 225 6.85 -13.84 0.32
CA GLN A 225 8.27 -13.94 0.64
C GLN A 225 9.11 -14.06 -0.64
N PRO A 226 10.13 -13.18 -0.87
CA PRO A 226 10.83 -13.08 -2.15
C PRO A 226 12.12 -13.90 -2.22
N THR A 227 12.36 -14.82 -1.29
CA THR A 227 13.60 -15.60 -1.25
C THR A 227 13.43 -17.03 -1.75
N HIS A 228 14.55 -17.69 -2.08
CA HIS A 228 14.55 -19.04 -2.64
C HIS A 228 13.92 -20.09 -1.71
N GLU A 229 14.06 -19.92 -0.39
CA GLU A 229 13.50 -20.82 0.61
C GLU A 229 11.97 -20.83 0.56
N PHE A 230 11.38 -19.71 0.14
CA PHE A 230 9.92 -19.56 0.02
C PHE A 230 9.38 -19.78 -1.38
N PHE A 231 10.21 -20.25 -2.34
CA PHE A 231 9.78 -20.43 -3.72
C PHE A 231 8.47 -21.19 -3.86
N HIS A 232 8.38 -22.37 -3.23
CA HIS A 232 7.18 -23.21 -3.30
C HIS A 232 5.96 -22.53 -2.70
N LYS A 233 6.14 -21.72 -1.65
CA LYS A 233 5.04 -21.01 -0.99
C LYS A 233 4.61 -19.80 -1.83
N SER A 234 5.54 -18.93 -2.18
CA SER A 234 5.24 -17.66 -2.86
C SER A 234 4.89 -17.84 -4.34
N VAL A 235 5.75 -18.56 -5.10
CA VAL A 235 5.48 -18.82 -6.53
C VAL A 235 4.37 -19.85 -6.69
N GLY A 236 4.29 -20.85 -5.78
CA GLY A 236 3.18 -21.80 -5.71
C GLY A 236 1.83 -21.13 -5.44
N SER A 237 1.81 -20.06 -4.65
CA SER A 237 0.59 -19.27 -4.41
C SER A 237 0.13 -18.54 -5.68
N ILE A 238 1.05 -18.06 -6.53
CA ILE A 238 0.70 -17.47 -7.84
C ILE A 238 0.06 -18.52 -8.74
N ALA A 239 0.63 -19.75 -8.79
CA ALA A 239 0.05 -20.84 -9.56
C ALA A 239 -1.37 -21.19 -9.06
N ALA A 240 -1.54 -21.31 -7.75
CA ALA A 240 -2.82 -21.63 -7.13
C ALA A 240 -3.87 -20.50 -7.35
N GLN A 241 -3.44 -19.24 -7.32
CA GLN A 241 -4.30 -18.10 -7.66
C GLN A 241 -4.83 -18.20 -9.10
N TYR A 242 -3.94 -18.46 -10.07
CA TYR A 242 -4.34 -18.55 -11.48
C TYR A 242 -5.26 -19.75 -11.73
N GLU A 243 -5.00 -20.87 -11.09
CA GLU A 243 -5.86 -22.07 -11.14
C GLU A 243 -7.24 -21.80 -10.51
N ALA A 244 -7.28 -21.15 -9.35
CA ALA A 244 -8.53 -20.79 -8.67
C ALA A 244 -9.39 -19.88 -9.55
N ILE A 245 -8.79 -18.85 -10.15
CA ILE A 245 -9.48 -17.92 -11.04
C ILE A 245 -9.92 -18.63 -12.34
N GLY A 246 -9.02 -19.34 -13.02
CA GLY A 246 -9.30 -19.98 -14.30
C GLY A 246 -10.38 -21.04 -14.26
N ASN A 247 -10.51 -21.75 -13.11
CA ASN A 247 -11.51 -22.81 -12.92
C ASN A 247 -12.80 -22.32 -12.24
N ALA A 248 -12.93 -21.02 -11.94
CA ALA A 248 -14.10 -20.48 -11.26
C ALA A 248 -15.34 -20.51 -12.18
N THR A 249 -16.48 -20.87 -11.60
CA THR A 249 -17.78 -20.90 -12.30
C THR A 249 -18.62 -19.65 -12.06
N SER A 250 -18.33 -18.91 -10.99
CA SER A 250 -18.92 -17.61 -10.63
C SER A 250 -17.93 -16.77 -9.84
N ILE A 251 -18.24 -15.50 -9.61
CA ILE A 251 -17.44 -14.60 -8.77
C ILE A 251 -17.33 -15.15 -7.34
N ASP A 252 -18.43 -15.62 -6.78
CA ASP A 252 -18.42 -16.24 -5.43
C ASP A 252 -17.55 -17.50 -5.37
N ASP A 253 -17.67 -18.40 -6.35
CA ASP A 253 -16.84 -19.60 -6.45
C ASP A 253 -15.34 -19.24 -6.60
N MET A 254 -15.02 -18.14 -7.29
CA MET A 254 -13.65 -17.66 -7.40
C MET A 254 -13.07 -17.29 -6.02
N PHE A 255 -13.80 -16.54 -5.21
CA PHE A 255 -13.35 -16.18 -3.85
C PHE A 255 -13.23 -17.40 -2.94
N ASP A 256 -14.16 -18.34 -3.03
CA ASP A 256 -14.12 -19.58 -2.25
C ASP A 256 -12.91 -20.45 -2.62
N ARG A 257 -12.57 -20.55 -3.91
CA ARG A 257 -11.36 -21.22 -4.39
C ARG A 257 -10.08 -20.51 -3.97
N LEU A 258 -10.05 -19.17 -4.00
CA LEU A 258 -8.92 -18.37 -3.52
C LEU A 258 -8.70 -18.57 -2.01
N GLU A 259 -9.77 -18.67 -1.21
CA GLU A 259 -9.65 -19.02 0.21
C GLU A 259 -9.17 -20.48 0.42
N GLN A 260 -9.75 -21.44 -0.30
CA GLN A 260 -9.36 -22.85 -0.21
C GLN A 260 -7.88 -23.07 -0.58
N SER A 261 -7.37 -22.31 -1.56
CA SER A 261 -5.97 -22.36 -1.95
C SER A 261 -5.01 -21.72 -0.92
N GLY A 262 -5.53 -20.98 0.06
CA GLY A 262 -4.77 -20.22 1.03
C GLY A 262 -4.18 -18.92 0.46
N TYR A 263 -4.66 -18.46 -0.70
CA TYR A 263 -4.33 -17.14 -1.23
C TYR A 263 -4.99 -16.05 -0.38
N PHE A 264 -6.28 -16.21 -0.10
CA PHE A 264 -7.02 -15.36 0.83
C PHE A 264 -7.19 -16.00 2.21
N LEU A 265 -7.19 -15.14 3.21
CA LEU A 265 -7.54 -15.46 4.60
C LEU A 265 -8.67 -14.54 5.05
N ARG A 266 -9.47 -15.01 6.02
CA ARG A 266 -10.45 -14.19 6.75
C ARG A 266 -10.32 -14.39 8.25
N LEU A 267 -10.64 -13.35 9.01
CA LEU A 267 -10.57 -13.38 10.46
C LEU A 267 -11.66 -14.24 11.08
N ASP A 268 -12.87 -14.18 10.52
CA ASP A 268 -14.03 -14.92 10.99
C ASP A 268 -14.59 -15.77 9.83
N LYS A 269 -14.55 -17.09 9.99
CA LYS A 269 -15.02 -18.01 8.96
C LYS A 269 -16.55 -17.99 8.76
N GLN A 270 -17.30 -17.44 9.72
CA GLN A 270 -18.76 -17.32 9.63
C GLN A 270 -19.20 -16.05 8.87
N VAL A 271 -18.27 -15.10 8.64
CA VAL A 271 -18.56 -13.83 7.99
C VAL A 271 -17.86 -13.79 6.64
N ARG A 272 -18.63 -13.59 5.54
CA ARG A 272 -18.07 -13.37 4.22
C ARG A 272 -17.55 -11.93 4.13
N PRO A 273 -16.27 -11.72 3.82
CA PRO A 273 -15.74 -10.40 3.63
C PRO A 273 -16.31 -9.71 2.37
N THR A 274 -16.54 -8.41 2.47
CA THR A 274 -17.03 -7.54 1.38
C THR A 274 -16.06 -6.43 1.05
N MET A 275 -14.85 -6.45 1.64
CA MET A 275 -13.80 -5.46 1.46
C MET A 275 -12.50 -6.14 1.06
N PHE A 276 -11.71 -5.45 0.23
CA PHE A 276 -10.36 -5.86 -0.09
C PHE A 276 -9.45 -4.64 -0.24
N HIS A 277 -8.49 -4.51 0.67
CA HIS A 277 -7.46 -3.46 0.65
C HIS A 277 -6.05 -4.05 0.63
N ALA A 278 -5.92 -5.33 0.30
CA ALA A 278 -4.68 -6.11 0.24
C ALA A 278 -3.80 -6.06 1.50
N ALA A 279 -4.40 -5.91 2.63
CA ALA A 279 -3.67 -6.08 3.88
C ALA A 279 -3.12 -7.51 3.97
N THR A 280 -1.82 -7.63 4.25
CA THR A 280 -1.18 -8.91 4.52
C THR A 280 -1.15 -9.18 6.01
N ILE A 281 -1.33 -10.44 6.38
CA ILE A 281 -1.37 -10.90 7.76
C ILE A 281 -0.71 -12.29 7.87
N SER A 282 -0.14 -12.62 9.02
CA SER A 282 0.28 -13.97 9.33
C SER A 282 -0.85 -14.77 10.01
N LYS A 283 -0.79 -16.09 9.92
CA LYS A 283 -1.74 -16.95 10.64
C LYS A 283 -1.67 -16.79 12.17
N PRO A 284 -0.48 -16.67 12.80
CA PRO A 284 -0.39 -16.35 14.22
C PRO A 284 -1.04 -15.01 14.60
N GLU A 285 -0.97 -13.98 13.73
CA GLU A 285 -1.70 -12.73 13.98
C GLU A 285 -3.22 -12.95 13.98
N ILE A 286 -3.76 -13.75 13.05
CA ILE A 286 -5.19 -14.12 13.03
C ILE A 286 -5.59 -14.83 14.33
N GLU A 287 -4.79 -15.79 14.78
CA GLU A 287 -5.05 -16.52 16.02
C GLU A 287 -5.12 -15.60 17.25
N GLN A 288 -4.23 -14.59 17.33
CA GLN A 288 -4.32 -13.58 18.39
C GLN A 288 -5.59 -12.73 18.28
N LEU A 289 -5.92 -12.23 17.10
CA LEU A 289 -7.10 -11.39 16.88
C LEU A 289 -8.41 -12.13 17.18
N GLN A 290 -8.48 -13.43 16.92
CA GLN A 290 -9.64 -14.27 17.22
C GLN A 290 -9.92 -14.45 18.72
N ARG A 291 -8.99 -14.04 19.60
CA ARG A 291 -9.22 -13.96 21.05
C ARG A 291 -10.20 -12.84 21.41
N ILE A 292 -10.26 -11.77 20.62
CA ILE A 292 -11.19 -10.65 20.83
C ILE A 292 -12.59 -11.15 20.38
N LYS A 293 -13.52 -11.26 21.34
CA LYS A 293 -14.89 -11.75 21.08
C LYS A 293 -15.89 -10.63 20.85
N ASN A 294 -15.63 -9.46 21.43
CA ASN A 294 -16.52 -8.31 21.30
C ASN A 294 -16.24 -7.54 19.98
N VAL A 295 -16.66 -8.17 18.86
CA VAL A 295 -16.53 -7.61 17.50
C VAL A 295 -17.90 -7.11 17.03
N VAL A 296 -18.01 -5.80 16.83
CA VAL A 296 -19.25 -5.12 16.44
C VAL A 296 -19.28 -4.89 14.94
N ARG A 297 -20.31 -5.41 14.26
CA ARG A 297 -20.53 -5.33 12.81
C ARG A 297 -21.89 -4.68 12.50
N MET A 298 -22.03 -3.42 12.91
CA MET A 298 -23.27 -2.65 12.77
C MET A 298 -23.05 -1.40 11.88
N GLY A 299 -22.22 -1.56 10.84
CA GLY A 299 -21.89 -0.49 9.91
C GLY A 299 -20.96 0.58 10.49
N HIS A 300 -20.94 1.76 9.86
CA HIS A 300 -20.04 2.86 10.25
C HIS A 300 -20.51 3.57 11.51
N VAL A 301 -19.56 4.03 12.33
CA VAL A 301 -19.82 4.94 13.45
C VAL A 301 -20.38 6.27 12.91
N ARG A 302 -21.42 6.79 13.54
CA ARG A 302 -22.05 8.09 13.25
C ARG A 302 -21.84 9.09 14.37
N ALA A 303 -21.82 8.62 15.62
CA ALA A 303 -21.55 9.46 16.79
C ALA A 303 -20.97 8.63 17.94
N ILE A 304 -20.10 9.23 18.72
CA ILE A 304 -19.68 8.76 20.04
C ILE A 304 -20.30 9.72 21.04
N GLU A 305 -21.28 9.24 21.79
CA GLU A 305 -21.96 10.00 22.85
C GLU A 305 -21.35 9.63 24.22
N LYS A 306 -21.82 10.22 25.27
CA LYS A 306 -21.31 10.01 26.63
C LYS A 306 -21.45 8.54 27.10
N ASP A 307 -22.55 7.89 26.75
CA ASP A 307 -22.93 6.57 27.27
C ASP A 307 -23.19 5.53 26.17
N ARG A 308 -23.11 5.93 24.89
CA ARG A 308 -23.32 5.04 23.76
C ARG A 308 -22.53 5.47 22.52
N ILE A 309 -22.32 4.50 21.62
CA ILE A 309 -21.79 4.73 20.28
C ILE A 309 -22.93 4.43 19.30
N VAL A 310 -23.29 5.43 18.50
CA VAL A 310 -24.32 5.31 17.46
C VAL A 310 -23.64 4.81 16.18
N LEU A 311 -24.14 3.72 15.63
CA LEU A 311 -23.68 3.10 14.40
C LEU A 311 -24.76 3.23 13.30
N ALA A 312 -24.43 2.86 12.07
CA ALA A 312 -25.39 2.91 10.97
C ALA A 312 -26.59 1.97 11.18
N GLU A 313 -26.40 0.85 11.86
CA GLU A 313 -27.39 -0.23 12.04
C GLU A 313 -27.77 -0.45 13.52
N GLY A 314 -27.50 0.50 14.41
CA GLY A 314 -27.87 0.43 15.81
C GLY A 314 -26.95 1.19 16.74
N GLU A 315 -26.91 0.82 18.00
CA GLU A 315 -26.04 1.43 19.00
C GLU A 315 -25.47 0.40 19.98
N ILE A 316 -24.33 0.72 20.57
CA ILE A 316 -23.70 -0.04 21.65
C ILE A 316 -23.40 0.86 22.83
N ALA A 317 -23.36 0.31 24.04
CA ALA A 317 -23.01 1.05 25.25
C ALA A 317 -21.52 1.40 25.26
N THR A 318 -21.20 2.58 25.76
CA THR A 318 -19.85 3.01 26.12
C THR A 318 -19.88 3.83 27.41
N THR A 319 -18.73 4.27 27.89
CA THR A 319 -18.63 5.15 29.07
C THR A 319 -17.49 6.14 28.87
N PRO A 320 -17.46 7.26 29.58
CA PRO A 320 -16.32 8.19 29.58
C PRO A 320 -15.00 7.58 30.08
N ALA A 321 -15.05 6.40 30.70
CA ALA A 321 -13.85 5.67 31.15
C ALA A 321 -13.27 4.75 30.05
N HIS A 322 -13.95 4.58 28.90
CA HIS A 322 -13.42 3.86 27.74
C HIS A 322 -12.57 4.82 26.87
N ILE A 323 -11.48 4.30 26.32
CA ILE A 323 -10.71 5.01 25.29
C ILE A 323 -11.20 4.54 23.90
N HIS A 324 -11.57 5.50 23.05
CA HIS A 324 -11.96 5.26 21.66
C HIS A 324 -10.78 5.58 20.75
N VAL A 325 -10.26 4.54 20.07
CA VAL A 325 -9.06 4.62 19.23
C VAL A 325 -9.48 4.71 17.77
N ASP A 326 -9.13 5.82 17.11
CA ASP A 326 -9.44 6.03 15.70
C ASP A 326 -8.47 5.29 14.77
N CYS A 327 -9.00 4.31 14.06
CA CYS A 327 -8.33 3.56 12.99
C CYS A 327 -9.15 3.65 11.69
N SER A 328 -9.97 4.69 11.50
CA SER A 328 -10.93 4.82 10.40
C SER A 328 -10.39 5.60 9.19
N ALA A 329 -9.12 6.01 9.19
CA ALA A 329 -8.47 6.62 8.03
C ALA A 329 -8.57 5.68 6.81
N SER A 330 -9.01 6.21 5.65
CA SER A 330 -9.32 5.42 4.46
C SER A 330 -8.58 5.93 3.24
N LEU A 331 -8.02 5.01 2.44
CA LEU A 331 -7.41 5.28 1.15
C LEU A 331 -8.42 5.86 0.15
N GLU A 332 -9.63 5.30 0.11
CA GLU A 332 -10.71 5.72 -0.78
C GLU A 332 -11.02 7.22 -0.64
N ARG A 333 -11.15 7.70 0.60
CA ARG A 333 -11.41 9.14 0.86
C ARG A 333 -10.28 10.03 0.39
N SER A 334 -9.05 9.54 0.43
CA SER A 334 -7.88 10.29 -0.04
C SER A 334 -7.90 10.49 -1.56
N PHE A 335 -8.57 9.60 -2.30
CA PHE A 335 -8.66 9.67 -3.76
C PHE A 335 -10.00 10.20 -4.29
N ALA A 336 -11.08 10.20 -3.50
CA ALA A 336 -12.43 10.58 -3.91
C ALA A 336 -12.53 11.99 -4.55
N HIS A 337 -11.61 12.89 -4.22
CA HIS A 337 -11.60 14.26 -4.74
C HIS A 337 -10.53 14.50 -5.82
N LYS A 338 -9.76 13.48 -6.20
CA LYS A 338 -8.68 13.63 -7.19
C LYS A 338 -9.19 13.32 -8.58
N GLN A 339 -8.97 14.24 -9.50
CA GLN A 339 -9.28 14.00 -10.91
C GLN A 339 -8.37 12.90 -11.48
N PRO A 340 -8.91 11.89 -12.16
CA PRO A 340 -8.11 10.89 -12.85
C PRO A 340 -7.18 11.56 -13.88
N ARG A 341 -5.92 11.14 -13.90
CA ARG A 341 -4.95 11.61 -14.89
C ARG A 341 -3.97 10.49 -15.26
N PRO A 342 -3.37 10.53 -16.47
CA PRO A 342 -2.37 9.55 -16.86
C PRO A 342 -1.09 9.72 -16.04
N VAL A 343 -0.20 8.73 -16.10
CA VAL A 343 1.13 8.84 -15.48
C VAL A 343 1.97 9.89 -16.20
N PHE A 344 1.91 9.95 -17.53
CA PHE A 344 2.68 10.89 -18.38
C PHE A 344 1.73 11.82 -19.14
N ASP A 345 1.92 13.12 -18.95
CA ASP A 345 1.16 14.17 -19.61
C ASP A 345 2.09 15.36 -19.92
N GLY A 346 2.71 15.33 -21.09
CA GLY A 346 3.64 16.34 -21.55
C GLY A 346 4.87 16.49 -20.64
N ASN A 347 4.95 17.59 -19.91
CA ASN A 347 6.04 17.84 -18.98
C ASN A 347 5.71 17.44 -17.53
N CYS A 348 4.52 16.91 -17.27
CA CYS A 348 4.10 16.44 -15.96
C CYS A 348 4.11 14.92 -15.89
N ILE A 349 4.73 14.38 -14.85
CA ILE A 349 4.75 12.93 -14.54
C ILE A 349 4.08 12.76 -13.19
N THR A 350 3.09 11.89 -13.14
CA THR A 350 2.37 11.54 -11.91
C THR A 350 2.52 10.05 -11.65
N PRO A 351 3.55 9.62 -10.89
CA PRO A 351 3.69 8.22 -10.56
C PRO A 351 2.49 7.71 -9.78
N GLN A 352 1.88 6.64 -10.28
CA GLN A 352 0.69 6.02 -9.73
C GLN A 352 0.87 4.50 -9.67
N MET A 353 -0.14 3.77 -9.18
CA MET A 353 -0.08 2.31 -9.11
C MET A 353 -0.20 1.69 -10.50
N ILE A 354 0.86 1.07 -10.96
CA ILE A 354 0.93 0.25 -12.19
C ILE A 354 1.17 -1.22 -11.88
N ARG A 355 1.52 -1.53 -10.63
CA ARG A 355 1.50 -2.86 -10.02
C ARG A 355 0.86 -2.76 -8.65
N ALA A 356 -0.15 -3.59 -8.41
CA ALA A 356 -0.87 -3.60 -7.14
C ALA A 356 0.09 -3.80 -5.95
N TYR A 357 -0.11 -3.02 -4.90
CA TYR A 357 0.61 -3.07 -3.61
C TYR A 357 2.11 -2.81 -3.64
N GLN A 358 2.65 -2.39 -4.79
CA GLN A 358 4.09 -2.10 -4.95
C GLN A 358 4.31 -0.66 -5.45
N PRO A 359 4.03 0.37 -4.64
CA PRO A 359 4.22 1.77 -5.04
C PRO A 359 5.67 2.11 -5.34
N ALA A 360 6.63 1.51 -4.64
CA ALA A 360 8.06 1.68 -4.91
C ALA A 360 8.44 1.16 -6.31
N PHE A 361 8.04 -0.07 -6.66
CA PHE A 361 8.27 -0.62 -7.98
C PHE A 361 7.55 0.20 -9.06
N SER A 362 6.31 0.62 -8.80
CA SER A 362 5.52 1.43 -9.74
C SER A 362 6.21 2.76 -10.07
N ALA A 363 6.76 3.44 -9.06
CA ALA A 363 7.50 4.69 -9.23
C ALA A 363 8.84 4.48 -9.95
N SER A 364 9.58 3.43 -9.58
CA SER A 364 10.83 3.03 -10.23
C SER A 364 10.60 2.70 -11.72
N MET A 365 9.53 1.95 -12.03
CA MET A 365 9.13 1.61 -13.39
C MET A 365 8.76 2.86 -14.20
N ALA A 366 8.00 3.80 -13.62
CA ALA A 366 7.65 5.05 -14.28
C ALA A 366 8.91 5.88 -14.62
N ALA A 367 9.90 5.93 -13.73
CA ALA A 367 11.16 6.62 -13.99
C ALA A 367 11.96 5.93 -15.11
N TYR A 368 12.03 4.60 -15.10
CA TYR A 368 12.71 3.86 -16.19
C TYR A 368 12.04 4.08 -17.55
N VAL A 369 10.70 4.05 -17.58
CA VAL A 369 9.91 4.27 -18.80
C VAL A 369 10.08 5.73 -19.28
N GLU A 370 10.12 6.72 -18.39
CA GLU A 370 10.40 8.12 -18.75
C GLU A 370 11.71 8.25 -19.53
N VAL A 371 12.75 7.58 -19.08
CA VAL A 371 14.11 7.69 -19.65
C VAL A 371 14.25 6.95 -20.99
N ASN A 372 13.60 5.78 -21.11
CA ASN A 372 13.91 4.85 -22.21
C ASN A 372 12.86 4.84 -23.34
N TYR A 373 11.72 5.53 -23.16
CA TYR A 373 10.63 5.61 -24.16
C TYR A 373 10.31 7.07 -24.47
N HIS A 374 9.77 7.33 -25.68
CA HIS A 374 9.70 8.72 -26.17
C HIS A 374 8.30 9.33 -26.14
N SER A 375 7.26 8.57 -26.53
CA SER A 375 5.90 9.12 -26.61
C SER A 375 5.10 8.84 -25.33
N ASP A 376 4.30 9.83 -24.91
CA ASP A 376 3.40 9.65 -23.77
C ASP A 376 2.40 8.51 -23.98
N ALA A 377 1.96 8.29 -25.22
CA ALA A 377 1.07 7.17 -25.56
C ALA A 377 1.72 5.82 -25.26
N GLU A 378 2.99 5.62 -25.63
CA GLU A 378 3.73 4.39 -25.36
C GLU A 378 4.05 4.26 -23.86
N LYS A 379 4.51 5.35 -23.23
CA LYS A 379 4.80 5.39 -21.80
C LYS A 379 3.57 5.03 -20.96
N ASN A 380 2.41 5.61 -21.26
CA ASN A 380 1.15 5.33 -20.57
C ASN A 380 0.63 3.91 -20.85
N ARG A 381 0.89 3.34 -22.02
CA ARG A 381 0.58 1.94 -22.32
C ARG A 381 1.41 0.98 -21.45
N LEU A 382 2.70 1.29 -21.23
CA LEU A 382 3.59 0.49 -20.37
C LEU A 382 3.35 0.73 -18.88
N CYS A 383 2.82 1.90 -18.53
CA CYS A 383 2.46 2.28 -17.17
C CYS A 383 0.94 2.38 -17.00
N ALA A 384 0.18 1.41 -17.57
CA ALA A 384 -1.26 1.41 -17.44
C ALA A 384 -1.67 1.27 -15.97
N LEU A 385 -2.65 2.09 -15.56
CA LEU A 385 -3.05 2.21 -14.17
C LEU A 385 -3.76 0.94 -13.67
N VAL A 386 -3.40 0.54 -12.46
CA VAL A 386 -4.08 -0.53 -11.73
C VAL A 386 -5.04 0.12 -10.74
N PRO A 387 -6.37 -0.16 -10.83
CA PRO A 387 -7.34 0.44 -9.94
C PRO A 387 -7.09 0.01 -8.48
N ALA A 388 -7.28 0.96 -7.56
CA ALA A 388 -7.20 0.68 -6.12
C ALA A 388 -8.50 -0.01 -5.67
N PRO A 389 -8.42 -1.18 -5.02
CA PRO A 389 -9.61 -1.90 -4.58
C PRO A 389 -10.17 -1.33 -3.28
N ASN A 390 -11.50 -1.34 -3.13
CA ASN A 390 -12.23 -1.04 -1.91
C ASN A 390 -13.24 -2.15 -1.56
N HIS A 391 -13.99 -2.63 -2.55
CA HIS A 391 -14.86 -3.79 -2.41
C HIS A 391 -14.10 -5.07 -2.77
N ASP A 392 -14.60 -6.20 -2.34
CA ASP A 392 -14.01 -7.51 -2.68
C ASP A 392 -13.95 -7.71 -4.20
N VAL A 393 -15.03 -7.41 -4.92
CA VAL A 393 -15.11 -7.54 -6.38
C VAL A 393 -14.11 -6.68 -7.15
N ASP A 394 -13.57 -5.62 -6.56
CA ASP A 394 -12.51 -4.79 -7.17
C ASP A 394 -11.19 -5.56 -7.36
N PHE A 395 -11.06 -6.70 -6.69
CA PHE A 395 -9.98 -7.64 -6.95
C PHE A 395 -9.92 -8.07 -8.43
N ILE A 396 -11.07 -8.14 -9.11
CA ILE A 396 -11.18 -8.59 -10.51
C ILE A 396 -10.52 -7.59 -11.46
N PRO A 397 -10.98 -6.32 -11.58
CA PRO A 397 -10.35 -5.35 -12.48
C PRO A 397 -8.90 -5.04 -12.08
N MET A 398 -8.58 -5.02 -10.79
CA MET A 398 -7.22 -4.82 -10.29
C MET A 398 -6.27 -5.93 -10.76
N THR A 399 -6.64 -7.20 -10.56
CA THR A 399 -5.81 -8.35 -10.94
C THR A 399 -5.68 -8.45 -12.45
N LEU A 400 -6.77 -8.21 -13.20
CA LEU A 400 -6.75 -8.17 -14.66
C LEU A 400 -5.76 -7.11 -15.17
N ALA A 401 -5.85 -5.87 -14.68
CA ALA A 401 -4.93 -4.79 -15.07
C ALA A 401 -3.47 -5.14 -14.78
N MET A 402 -3.19 -5.74 -13.61
CA MET A 402 -1.85 -6.17 -13.23
C MET A 402 -1.30 -7.25 -14.15
N MET A 403 -2.12 -8.28 -14.50
CA MET A 403 -1.71 -9.35 -15.41
C MET A 403 -1.47 -8.82 -16.84
N MET A 404 -2.30 -7.88 -17.29
CA MET A 404 -2.12 -7.22 -18.59
C MET A 404 -0.85 -6.38 -18.65
N ASN A 405 -0.50 -5.66 -17.58
CA ASN A 405 0.75 -4.93 -17.49
C ASN A 405 1.96 -5.89 -17.57
N GLN A 406 1.95 -6.97 -16.81
CA GLN A 406 3.02 -7.99 -16.86
C GLN A 406 3.15 -8.60 -18.26
N PHE A 407 2.04 -8.89 -18.92
CA PHE A 407 2.04 -9.38 -20.30
C PHE A 407 2.69 -8.34 -21.24
N ASN A 408 2.28 -7.07 -21.19
CA ASN A 408 2.84 -6.01 -22.02
C ASN A 408 4.35 -5.83 -21.81
N TRP A 409 4.83 -5.89 -20.57
CA TRP A 409 6.27 -5.80 -20.25
C TRP A 409 7.05 -7.01 -20.78
N SER A 410 6.43 -8.17 -20.83
CA SER A 410 7.07 -9.40 -21.36
C SER A 410 7.37 -9.35 -22.85
N LEU A 411 6.63 -8.51 -23.61
CA LEU A 411 6.80 -8.36 -25.06
C LEU A 411 8.04 -7.52 -25.42
N ASP A 412 8.49 -6.65 -24.53
CA ASP A 412 9.70 -5.85 -24.72
C ASP A 412 10.90 -6.54 -24.03
N LYS A 413 11.90 -6.94 -24.81
CA LYS A 413 13.06 -7.67 -24.28
C LYS A 413 13.87 -6.85 -23.28
N THR A 414 14.08 -5.57 -23.56
CA THR A 414 14.89 -4.66 -22.71
C THR A 414 14.18 -4.41 -21.40
N LEU A 415 12.89 -4.06 -21.47
CA LEU A 415 12.07 -3.82 -20.30
C LEU A 415 11.94 -5.08 -19.43
N ARG A 416 11.72 -6.25 -20.04
CA ARG A 416 11.66 -7.53 -19.33
C ARG A 416 12.94 -7.83 -18.57
N LEU A 417 14.12 -7.54 -19.15
CA LEU A 417 15.40 -7.71 -18.48
C LEU A 417 15.56 -6.75 -17.32
N TRP A 418 15.20 -5.48 -17.50
CA TRP A 418 15.24 -4.49 -16.44
C TRP A 418 14.29 -4.84 -15.27
N VAL A 419 13.05 -5.24 -15.56
CA VAL A 419 12.11 -5.71 -14.53
C VAL A 419 12.69 -6.86 -13.73
N ARG A 420 13.30 -7.86 -14.40
CA ARG A 420 13.93 -9.02 -13.75
C ARG A 420 15.05 -8.61 -12.79
N GLU A 421 15.89 -7.65 -13.18
CA GLU A 421 17.03 -7.22 -12.36
C GLU A 421 16.64 -6.20 -11.29
N ASN A 422 15.47 -5.57 -11.38
CA ASN A 422 15.01 -4.62 -10.39
C ASN A 422 14.57 -5.35 -9.11
N ARG A 423 15.30 -5.13 -7.99
CA ARG A 423 15.01 -5.81 -6.72
C ARG A 423 13.58 -5.55 -6.18
N LEU A 424 12.97 -4.39 -6.54
CA LEU A 424 11.64 -4.04 -6.10
C LEU A 424 10.54 -4.91 -6.77
N ASP A 425 10.86 -5.60 -7.87
CA ASP A 425 9.96 -6.59 -8.48
C ASP A 425 9.80 -7.85 -7.62
N GLY A 426 10.89 -8.34 -7.06
CA GLY A 426 10.97 -9.44 -6.09
C GLY A 426 10.74 -10.84 -6.66
N PHE A 427 9.77 -11.05 -7.53
CA PHE A 427 9.38 -12.40 -7.99
C PHE A 427 9.94 -12.80 -9.35
N THR A 428 10.09 -11.88 -10.31
CA THR A 428 10.57 -12.23 -11.65
C THR A 428 11.97 -12.79 -11.62
N LYS A 429 12.87 -12.24 -10.78
CA LYS A 429 14.21 -12.79 -10.58
C LYS A 429 14.16 -14.17 -9.93
N LEU A 430 13.37 -14.34 -8.89
CA LEU A 430 13.17 -15.61 -8.19
C LEU A 430 12.67 -16.70 -9.16
N ILE A 431 11.68 -16.39 -9.99
CA ILE A 431 11.12 -17.28 -11.01
C ILE A 431 12.18 -17.63 -12.07
N SER A 432 12.88 -16.61 -12.60
CA SER A 432 13.86 -16.81 -13.69
C SER A 432 15.13 -17.52 -13.27
N SER A 433 15.46 -17.53 -11.98
CA SER A 433 16.62 -18.21 -11.39
C SER A 433 16.30 -19.62 -10.85
N ALA A 434 15.08 -20.11 -11.06
CA ALA A 434 14.70 -21.46 -10.66
C ALA A 434 15.56 -22.50 -11.39
N ASP A 435 16.11 -23.43 -10.61
CA ASP A 435 16.89 -24.53 -11.17
C ASP A 435 16.00 -25.40 -12.07
N LYS A 436 16.43 -25.61 -13.31
CA LYS A 436 15.69 -26.39 -14.30
C LYS A 436 15.70 -27.89 -14.00
N GLU A 437 16.64 -28.36 -13.16
CA GLU A 437 16.69 -29.73 -12.69
C GLU A 437 15.79 -30.00 -11.49
N ASP A 438 15.32 -28.93 -10.82
CA ASP A 438 14.32 -29.02 -9.74
C ASP A 438 12.92 -29.20 -10.34
N LEU A 439 12.54 -30.47 -10.52
CA LEU A 439 11.24 -30.81 -11.12
C LEU A 439 10.05 -30.22 -10.37
N SER A 440 10.15 -30.05 -9.05
CA SER A 440 9.06 -29.49 -8.25
C SER A 440 8.83 -28.00 -8.54
N LYS A 441 9.90 -27.23 -8.75
CA LYS A 441 9.81 -25.84 -9.18
C LYS A 441 9.32 -25.74 -10.61
N MET A 442 9.81 -26.61 -11.51
CA MET A 442 9.37 -26.64 -12.90
C MET A 442 7.88 -26.96 -13.03
N GLU A 443 7.34 -27.86 -12.20
CA GLU A 443 5.89 -28.14 -12.15
C GLU A 443 5.09 -26.87 -11.78
N ILE A 444 5.52 -26.12 -10.76
CA ILE A 444 4.87 -24.86 -10.39
C ILE A 444 4.89 -23.85 -11.55
N LEU A 445 6.02 -23.69 -12.22
CA LEU A 445 6.15 -22.79 -13.37
C LEU A 445 5.27 -23.22 -14.53
N GLN A 446 5.16 -24.53 -14.79
CA GLN A 446 4.25 -25.07 -15.80
C GLN A 446 2.78 -24.79 -15.46
N ARG A 447 2.40 -24.93 -14.19
CA ARG A 447 1.05 -24.59 -13.71
C ARG A 447 0.73 -23.11 -13.93
N ILE A 448 1.66 -22.19 -13.62
CA ILE A 448 1.51 -20.75 -13.93
C ILE A 448 1.30 -20.55 -15.43
N GLN A 449 2.16 -21.13 -16.26
CA GLN A 449 2.07 -20.98 -17.71
C GLN A 449 0.75 -21.51 -18.27
N ASN A 450 0.30 -22.67 -17.81
CA ASN A 450 -0.95 -23.30 -18.29
C ASN A 450 -2.19 -22.50 -17.87
N ASN A 451 -2.18 -21.82 -16.72
CA ASN A 451 -3.33 -21.17 -16.14
C ASN A 451 -3.37 -19.64 -16.32
N ALA A 452 -2.30 -19.01 -16.80
CA ALA A 452 -2.25 -17.55 -16.97
C ALA A 452 -3.34 -17.04 -17.95
N MET A 453 -3.43 -17.61 -19.14
CA MET A 453 -4.45 -17.20 -20.11
C MET A 453 -5.88 -17.59 -19.70
N PRO A 454 -6.15 -18.81 -19.20
CA PRO A 454 -7.45 -19.11 -18.60
C PRO A 454 -7.87 -18.13 -17.51
N ALA A 455 -6.97 -17.73 -16.61
CA ALA A 455 -7.25 -16.73 -15.56
C ALA A 455 -7.59 -15.35 -16.16
N ILE A 456 -6.81 -14.86 -17.13
CA ILE A 456 -7.08 -13.58 -17.80
C ILE A 456 -8.46 -13.61 -18.47
N ASN A 457 -8.77 -14.66 -19.22
CA ASN A 457 -10.06 -14.78 -19.90
C ASN A 457 -11.24 -14.80 -18.90
N LYS A 458 -11.07 -15.50 -17.79
CA LYS A 458 -12.08 -15.55 -16.73
C LYS A 458 -12.28 -14.20 -16.06
N LEU A 459 -11.19 -13.50 -15.72
CA LEU A 459 -11.26 -12.14 -15.15
C LEU A 459 -11.91 -11.15 -16.14
N GLN A 460 -11.64 -11.25 -17.43
CA GLN A 460 -12.32 -10.43 -18.45
C GLN A 460 -13.82 -10.71 -18.48
N GLN A 461 -14.22 -12.00 -18.44
CA GLN A 461 -15.62 -12.40 -18.38
C GLN A 461 -16.31 -11.78 -17.14
N PHE A 462 -15.74 -11.97 -15.95
CA PHE A 462 -16.31 -11.44 -14.71
C PHE A 462 -16.31 -9.91 -14.67
N ASN A 463 -15.30 -9.26 -15.23
CA ASN A 463 -15.27 -7.80 -15.32
C ASN A 463 -16.37 -7.25 -16.26
N ILE A 464 -16.71 -7.95 -17.33
CA ILE A 464 -17.85 -7.60 -18.20
C ILE A 464 -19.17 -7.81 -17.44
N GLU A 465 -19.30 -8.91 -16.72
CA GLU A 465 -20.49 -9.23 -15.91
C GLU A 465 -20.76 -8.11 -14.88
N LEU A 466 -19.75 -7.73 -14.10
CA LEU A 466 -19.85 -6.63 -13.13
C LEU A 466 -20.26 -5.29 -13.74
N ASN A 467 -19.78 -4.97 -14.95
CA ASN A 467 -20.10 -3.72 -15.62
C ASN A 467 -21.46 -3.74 -16.37
N SER A 468 -22.07 -4.91 -16.56
CA SER A 468 -23.36 -5.07 -17.26
C SER A 468 -24.58 -5.12 -16.32
N GLU A 469 -24.38 -5.25 -15.01
CA GLU A 469 -25.47 -5.19 -14.03
C GLU A 469 -26.00 -3.74 -13.88
N PRO A 470 -27.31 -3.47 -14.13
CA PRO A 470 -27.85 -2.10 -14.17
C PRO A 470 -27.94 -1.37 -12.83
N ASN A 471 -27.55 -1.99 -11.71
CA ASN A 471 -27.70 -1.46 -10.34
C ASN A 471 -26.40 -1.41 -9.54
N SER A 472 -25.24 -1.41 -10.18
CA SER A 472 -24.00 -1.24 -9.42
C SER A 472 -23.80 0.25 -9.05
N GLU A 473 -24.42 0.72 -7.98
CA GLU A 473 -24.02 1.95 -7.27
C GLU A 473 -22.52 1.94 -6.89
N LEU A 474 -21.86 0.80 -7.05
CA LEU A 474 -20.45 0.51 -6.78
C LEU A 474 -19.49 1.27 -7.71
N PHE A 475 -19.91 1.71 -8.90
CA PHE A 475 -19.04 2.34 -9.91
C PHE A 475 -19.34 3.82 -10.20
N GLN A 476 -20.25 4.46 -9.48
CA GLN A 476 -20.53 5.89 -9.72
C GLN A 476 -19.42 6.83 -9.22
N GLY A 477 -18.49 6.36 -8.40
CA GLY A 477 -17.30 7.13 -7.98
C GLY A 477 -16.23 7.34 -9.06
N ALA A 478 -16.28 6.61 -10.17
CA ALA A 478 -15.29 6.71 -11.24
C ALA A 478 -15.75 7.56 -12.45
N LYS A 479 -16.98 8.10 -12.41
CA LYS A 479 -17.59 8.92 -13.49
C LYS A 479 -18.02 10.32 -13.06
N ALA A 480 -17.73 10.75 -11.84
CA ALA A 480 -18.02 12.12 -11.38
C ALA A 480 -16.76 12.85 -10.95
#